data_b1fe2915a137fd839a106dde2b108214
#
_entry.id   b1fe2915a137fd839a106dde2b108214
#
_cell.length_a   1.000
_cell.length_b   1.000
_cell.length_c   1.000
_cell.angle_alpha   90.00
_cell.angle_beta   90.00
_cell.angle_gamma   90.00
#
_symmetry.space_group_name_H-M   'P 1'
#
loop_
_entity.id
_entity.type
_entity.pdbx_description
1 polymer ?
#
loop_
_entity_poly.entity_id
_entity_poly.type
_entity_poly.pdbx_seq_one_letter_code
_entity_poly.pdbx_strand_id
1 'polypeptide(L)'
;MEEWKEVKLGEIANIQTGPFGSQLHNKDYVQKGTPIVTVEHLGCRSFSTQNLPCVSDKDKERLNKYVLLAGDIVFSRVGSVDRCSFVSNNEDGWLFSGRCLRVRCNDSINSLYVYYYFCQEVVKQNIRNVAVGATMPSINTKLLSEIHISFPPLPTQQKIANILSSLDDKIEVNRRINENLEAQAQALFKSWFVDFEPFKDGEFVESELGMIPKGWRVDMAENIYEINIGKTPPRKETHWFSNCEDDNVKWVSISDLGTCGTFINNSSEYLIKDAISRFNIIIVPKDTVLLSFKLTVGRVSIADCNLTTNEAIARFLLPKIEYREFSYFTLKNYDYSKLGSTSSIATAVNSKIIKKMKLLFPGEDVICKFNESVKFIFEKIRNNQQEITRLASLRDTLLPKLMSGEVDVNDVKI
;
A
#
# COMPACT_ATOMS: atom_id res chain seq x y z
N MET A 1 19.14 12.50 -33.85
CA MET A 1 18.63 11.46 -32.95
C MET A 1 19.81 10.73 -32.35
N GLU A 2 19.93 10.65 -31.03
CA GLU A 2 20.97 9.85 -30.39
C GLU A 2 20.76 8.37 -30.74
N GLU A 3 21.88 7.66 -30.98
CA GLU A 3 21.82 6.25 -31.42
C GLU A 3 21.50 5.35 -30.21
N TRP A 4 20.32 4.72 -30.21
CA TRP A 4 19.94 3.73 -29.22
C TRP A 4 20.60 2.40 -29.51
N LYS A 5 21.12 1.76 -28.48
CA LYS A 5 21.71 0.42 -28.54
C LYS A 5 20.80 -0.60 -27.94
N GLU A 6 20.78 -1.80 -28.53
CA GLU A 6 20.07 -2.95 -27.97
C GLU A 6 21.07 -4.06 -27.68
N VAL A 7 21.07 -4.56 -26.43
CA VAL A 7 21.97 -5.64 -25.98
C VAL A 7 21.21 -6.58 -25.04
N LYS A 8 21.76 -7.77 -24.83
CA LYS A 8 21.23 -8.65 -23.78
C LYS A 8 21.65 -8.18 -22.40
N LEU A 9 20.77 -8.35 -21.40
CA LEU A 9 21.07 -7.99 -20.01
C LEU A 9 22.37 -8.62 -19.51
N GLY A 10 22.66 -9.87 -19.91
CA GLY A 10 23.87 -10.57 -19.50
C GLY A 10 25.18 -9.95 -20.03
N GLU A 11 25.12 -9.06 -21.02
CA GLU A 11 26.31 -8.36 -21.56
C GLU A 11 26.66 -7.12 -20.71
N ILE A 12 25.67 -6.56 -20.00
CA ILE A 12 25.82 -5.32 -19.24
C ILE A 12 25.63 -5.50 -17.71
N ALA A 13 25.30 -6.73 -17.26
CA ALA A 13 25.07 -7.00 -15.85
C ALA A 13 25.47 -8.42 -15.44
N ASN A 14 25.92 -8.56 -14.19
CA ASN A 14 26.09 -9.82 -13.53
C ASN A 14 24.79 -10.24 -12.83
N ILE A 15 24.28 -11.42 -13.15
CA ILE A 15 23.03 -11.94 -12.60
C ILE A 15 23.33 -13.11 -11.68
N GLN A 16 22.87 -13.03 -10.43
CA GLN A 16 23.14 -14.02 -9.41
C GLN A 16 21.87 -14.45 -8.68
N THR A 17 21.73 -15.75 -8.45
CA THR A 17 20.69 -16.30 -7.58
C THR A 17 21.15 -16.23 -6.13
N GLY A 18 20.22 -15.97 -5.20
CA GLY A 18 20.48 -15.99 -3.76
C GLY A 18 20.82 -17.41 -3.21
N PRO A 19 21.14 -17.50 -1.92
CA PRO A 19 21.55 -18.76 -1.27
C PRO A 19 20.43 -19.81 -1.29
N PHE A 20 20.79 -21.05 -1.62
CA PHE A 20 19.85 -22.17 -1.67
C PHE A 20 20.04 -23.16 -0.52
N GLY A 21 18.96 -23.86 -0.17
CA GLY A 21 18.91 -25.10 0.59
C GLY A 21 19.87 -25.12 1.78
N SER A 22 20.99 -25.82 1.67
CA SER A 22 22.00 -25.95 2.73
C SER A 22 22.75 -24.68 3.10
N GLN A 23 22.62 -23.59 2.33
CA GLN A 23 23.34 -22.33 2.58
C GLN A 23 22.61 -21.39 3.52
N LEU A 24 21.26 -21.47 3.58
CA LEU A 24 20.43 -20.67 4.45
C LEU A 24 19.19 -21.47 4.84
N HIS A 25 19.08 -21.81 6.13
CA HIS A 25 17.96 -22.56 6.69
C HIS A 25 17.07 -21.65 7.54
N ASN A 26 15.83 -22.08 7.82
CA ASN A 26 14.91 -21.34 8.69
C ASN A 26 15.49 -21.07 10.09
N LYS A 27 16.36 -21.96 10.61
CA LYS A 27 17.04 -21.80 11.91
C LYS A 27 18.13 -20.71 11.92
N ASP A 28 18.58 -20.26 10.74
CA ASP A 28 19.63 -19.24 10.61
C ASP A 28 19.04 -17.81 10.74
N TYR A 29 17.70 -17.70 10.72
CA TYR A 29 17.03 -16.42 10.92
C TYR A 29 17.02 -16.02 12.39
N VAL A 30 17.30 -14.75 12.64
CA VAL A 30 17.34 -14.11 13.96
C VAL A 30 16.42 -12.90 14.02
N GLN A 31 16.05 -12.48 15.23
CA GLN A 31 15.16 -11.32 15.40
C GLN A 31 15.84 -9.97 15.08
N LYS A 32 17.17 -9.88 15.27
CA LYS A 32 17.96 -8.67 15.00
C LYS A 32 19.26 -9.07 14.31
N GLY A 33 19.63 -8.36 13.25
CA GLY A 33 20.84 -8.63 12.48
C GLY A 33 20.77 -7.97 11.10
N THR A 34 21.49 -8.55 10.12
CA THR A 34 21.45 -8.07 8.73
C THR A 34 20.18 -8.54 8.05
N PRO A 35 19.37 -7.62 7.46
CA PRO A 35 18.15 -7.98 6.77
C PRO A 35 18.39 -8.83 5.51
N ILE A 36 17.43 -9.73 5.23
CA ILE A 36 17.38 -10.52 3.99
C ILE A 36 16.10 -10.21 3.21
N VAL A 37 16.24 -9.73 2.00
CA VAL A 37 15.11 -9.48 1.09
C VAL A 37 14.56 -10.80 0.56
N THR A 38 13.25 -10.98 0.64
CA THR A 38 12.50 -12.09 0.04
C THR A 38 11.51 -11.56 -1.00
N VAL A 39 10.84 -12.44 -1.73
CA VAL A 39 9.91 -12.05 -2.81
C VAL A 39 8.73 -11.18 -2.34
N GLU A 40 8.35 -11.28 -1.08
CA GLU A 40 7.25 -10.48 -0.51
C GLU A 40 7.62 -9.00 -0.30
N HIS A 41 8.93 -8.69 -0.23
CA HIS A 41 9.44 -7.33 -0.04
C HIS A 41 9.63 -6.56 -1.35
N LEU A 42 9.42 -7.22 -2.51
CA LEU A 42 9.63 -6.66 -3.84
C LEU A 42 8.36 -6.05 -4.44
N GLY A 43 8.51 -5.16 -5.42
CA GLY A 43 7.43 -4.68 -6.28
C GLY A 43 7.21 -3.17 -6.26
N CYS A 44 7.88 -2.44 -5.35
CA CYS A 44 8.05 -0.99 -5.40
C CYS A 44 9.54 -0.68 -5.59
N ARG A 45 9.88 0.60 -5.83
CA ARG A 45 11.30 0.99 -5.94
C ARG A 45 12.05 0.61 -4.66
N SER A 46 11.56 0.99 -3.51
CA SER A 46 12.09 0.57 -2.21
C SER A 46 11.53 -0.79 -1.79
N PHE A 47 12.24 -1.50 -0.93
CA PHE A 47 11.75 -2.74 -0.32
C PHE A 47 10.71 -2.46 0.76
N SER A 48 9.71 -3.33 0.86
CA SER A 48 8.86 -3.37 2.06
C SER A 48 9.69 -3.87 3.24
N THR A 49 9.53 -3.22 4.41
CA THR A 49 10.23 -3.61 5.64
C THR A 49 9.36 -4.44 6.58
N GLN A 50 8.12 -4.73 6.20
CA GLN A 50 7.20 -5.53 7.01
C GLN A 50 7.68 -6.98 7.07
N ASN A 51 7.82 -7.51 8.30
CA ASN A 51 8.26 -8.89 8.55
C ASN A 51 9.61 -9.26 7.90
N LEU A 52 10.53 -8.29 7.79
CA LEU A 52 11.82 -8.48 7.14
C LEU A 52 12.70 -9.42 7.99
N PRO A 53 13.04 -10.62 7.49
CA PRO A 53 13.88 -11.56 8.23
C PRO A 53 15.32 -11.07 8.28
N CYS A 54 16.04 -11.44 9.35
CA CYS A 54 17.44 -11.07 9.54
C CYS A 54 18.32 -12.30 9.78
N VAL A 55 19.62 -12.15 9.52
CA VAL A 55 20.65 -13.14 9.89
C VAL A 55 21.72 -12.53 10.78
N SER A 56 22.46 -13.39 11.50
CA SER A 56 23.58 -12.99 12.33
C SER A 56 24.74 -12.44 11.49
N ASP A 57 25.66 -11.67 12.13
CA ASP A 57 26.89 -11.20 11.47
C ASP A 57 27.75 -12.34 10.99
N LYS A 58 27.82 -13.45 11.72
CA LYS A 58 28.51 -14.69 11.33
C LYS A 58 27.93 -15.26 10.03
N ASP A 59 26.60 -15.28 9.89
CA ASP A 59 25.95 -15.77 8.68
C ASP A 59 26.11 -14.79 7.53
N LYS A 60 26.11 -13.48 7.81
CA LYS A 60 26.44 -12.46 6.82
C LYS A 60 27.83 -12.67 6.23
N GLU A 61 28.84 -12.90 7.06
CA GLU A 61 30.20 -13.20 6.60
C GLU A 61 30.25 -14.45 5.72
N ARG A 62 29.61 -15.53 6.15
CA ARG A 62 29.48 -16.78 5.39
C ARG A 62 28.77 -16.60 4.05
N LEU A 63 27.79 -15.70 4.00
CA LEU A 63 26.96 -15.39 2.84
C LEU A 63 27.44 -14.14 2.08
N ASN A 64 28.69 -13.70 2.29
CA ASN A 64 29.24 -12.44 1.76
C ASN A 64 29.02 -12.26 0.25
N LYS A 65 29.11 -13.34 -0.55
CA LYS A 65 28.86 -13.27 -2.00
C LYS A 65 27.42 -12.86 -2.38
N TYR A 66 26.48 -12.92 -1.42
CA TYR A 66 25.09 -12.55 -1.60
C TYR A 66 24.73 -11.17 -1.02
N VAL A 67 25.75 -10.41 -0.64
CA VAL A 67 25.59 -9.05 -0.17
C VAL A 67 25.13 -8.15 -1.33
N LEU A 68 24.09 -7.39 -1.07
CA LEU A 68 23.58 -6.35 -1.94
C LEU A 68 24.41 -5.09 -1.81
N LEU A 69 24.63 -4.41 -2.91
CA LEU A 69 25.27 -3.10 -2.94
C LEU A 69 24.28 -2.08 -3.52
N ALA A 70 24.42 -0.83 -3.12
CA ALA A 70 23.66 0.27 -3.71
C ALA A 70 23.81 0.24 -5.25
N GLY A 71 22.67 0.34 -5.96
CA GLY A 71 22.64 0.18 -7.42
C GLY A 71 22.28 -1.22 -7.90
N ASP A 72 22.25 -2.24 -7.04
CA ASP A 72 21.74 -3.56 -7.43
C ASP A 72 20.22 -3.50 -7.67
N ILE A 73 19.72 -4.39 -8.56
CA ILE A 73 18.29 -4.60 -8.77
C ILE A 73 17.98 -6.03 -8.34
N VAL A 74 16.95 -6.19 -7.50
CA VAL A 74 16.53 -7.51 -7.00
C VAL A 74 15.20 -7.89 -7.64
N PHE A 75 15.17 -9.06 -8.30
CA PHE A 75 14.00 -9.63 -8.94
C PHE A 75 13.40 -10.78 -8.15
N SER A 76 12.09 -10.95 -8.25
CA SER A 76 11.45 -12.19 -7.86
C SER A 76 11.80 -13.30 -8.85
N ARG A 77 12.30 -14.43 -8.32
CA ARG A 77 12.62 -15.60 -9.11
C ARG A 77 11.43 -16.53 -9.34
N VAL A 78 10.43 -16.47 -8.47
CA VAL A 78 9.28 -17.40 -8.46
C VAL A 78 7.98 -16.64 -8.20
N GLY A 79 6.89 -17.12 -8.76
CA GLY A 79 5.57 -16.49 -8.64
C GLY A 79 5.48 -15.24 -9.54
N SER A 80 5.41 -14.06 -8.96
CA SER A 80 5.38 -12.79 -9.72
C SER A 80 6.79 -12.41 -10.19
N VAL A 81 7.29 -13.12 -11.19
CA VAL A 81 8.68 -13.03 -11.70
C VAL A 81 9.06 -11.68 -12.32
N ASP A 82 8.08 -10.87 -12.65
CA ASP A 82 8.18 -9.52 -13.19
C ASP A 82 8.33 -8.41 -12.12
N ARG A 83 8.29 -8.79 -10.81
CA ARG A 83 8.49 -7.86 -9.72
C ARG A 83 9.97 -7.65 -9.44
N CYS A 84 10.36 -6.39 -9.37
CA CYS A 84 11.72 -6.01 -8.96
C CYS A 84 11.71 -4.79 -8.05
N SER A 85 12.83 -4.59 -7.35
CA SER A 85 13.10 -3.41 -6.52
C SER A 85 14.56 -3.00 -6.67
N PHE A 86 14.85 -1.73 -6.39
CA PHE A 86 16.16 -1.12 -6.49
C PHE A 86 16.81 -0.99 -5.12
N VAL A 87 18.08 -1.34 -5.01
CA VAL A 87 18.85 -1.22 -3.77
C VAL A 87 19.40 0.20 -3.65
N SER A 88 18.90 0.94 -2.68
CA SER A 88 19.41 2.27 -2.35
C SER A 88 20.56 2.20 -1.33
N ASN A 89 21.11 3.36 -0.96
CA ASN A 89 22.15 3.43 0.08
C ASN A 89 21.66 2.91 1.45
N ASN A 90 20.34 2.93 1.70
CA ASN A 90 19.79 2.45 2.98
C ASN A 90 19.83 0.92 3.09
N GLU A 91 19.78 0.20 1.98
CA GLU A 91 19.80 -1.26 1.91
C GLU A 91 21.19 -1.82 1.53
N ASP A 92 22.19 -0.93 1.39
CA ASP A 92 23.57 -1.37 1.16
C ASP A 92 24.03 -2.32 2.27
N GLY A 93 24.60 -3.44 1.89
CA GLY A 93 25.03 -4.47 2.84
C GLY A 93 23.95 -5.46 3.29
N TRP A 94 22.69 -5.33 2.81
CA TRP A 94 21.66 -6.35 3.03
C TRP A 94 21.93 -7.60 2.22
N LEU A 95 21.14 -8.64 2.43
CA LEU A 95 21.19 -9.91 1.70
C LEU A 95 19.88 -10.14 0.94
N PHE A 96 19.87 -11.13 0.05
CA PHE A 96 18.67 -11.55 -0.67
C PHE A 96 18.52 -13.08 -0.64
N SER A 97 17.27 -13.55 -0.65
CA SER A 97 16.94 -14.97 -0.49
C SER A 97 17.13 -15.76 -1.78
N GLY A 98 17.19 -17.09 -1.68
CA GLY A 98 17.28 -18.01 -2.83
C GLY A 98 16.09 -17.97 -3.80
N ARG A 99 14.99 -17.31 -3.40
CA ARG A 99 13.83 -17.06 -4.27
C ARG A 99 13.94 -15.74 -5.04
N CYS A 100 15.06 -15.03 -4.91
CA CYS A 100 15.35 -13.78 -5.61
C CYS A 100 16.55 -13.93 -6.53
N LEU A 101 16.66 -13.04 -7.51
CA LEU A 101 17.80 -12.83 -8.38
C LEU A 101 18.31 -11.42 -8.18
N ARG A 102 19.63 -11.26 -8.06
CA ARG A 102 20.29 -9.95 -8.08
C ARG A 102 20.82 -9.67 -9.48
N VAL A 103 20.55 -8.49 -10.00
CA VAL A 103 21.16 -7.92 -11.20
C VAL A 103 22.07 -6.78 -10.77
N ARG A 104 23.36 -6.90 -11.02
CA ARG A 104 24.38 -5.87 -10.77
C ARG A 104 24.91 -5.38 -12.10
N CYS A 105 24.54 -4.17 -12.46
CA CYS A 105 25.00 -3.53 -13.71
C CYS A 105 26.49 -3.20 -13.63
N ASN A 106 27.16 -3.22 -14.79
CA ASN A 106 28.52 -2.71 -14.91
C ASN A 106 28.52 -1.19 -15.16
N ASP A 107 29.69 -0.57 -15.20
CA ASP A 107 29.84 0.89 -15.31
C ASP A 107 29.43 1.46 -16.69
N SER A 108 29.13 0.62 -17.67
CA SER A 108 28.73 1.05 -19.01
C SER A 108 27.28 1.50 -19.12
N ILE A 109 26.47 1.23 -18.08
CA ILE A 109 25.04 1.54 -18.05
C ILE A 109 24.60 2.06 -16.69
N ASN A 110 23.63 2.96 -16.67
CA ASN A 110 23.03 3.46 -15.43
C ASN A 110 22.07 2.42 -14.83
N SER A 111 22.34 1.91 -13.64
CA SER A 111 21.55 0.87 -13.01
C SER A 111 20.11 1.32 -12.67
N LEU A 112 19.92 2.61 -12.32
CA LEU A 112 18.60 3.14 -12.06
C LEU A 112 17.76 3.27 -13.34
N TYR A 113 18.40 3.58 -14.48
CA TYR A 113 17.76 3.51 -15.80
C TYR A 113 17.29 2.08 -16.10
N VAL A 114 18.15 1.08 -15.86
CA VAL A 114 17.81 -0.34 -16.05
C VAL A 114 16.64 -0.77 -15.16
N TYR A 115 16.61 -0.31 -13.91
CA TYR A 115 15.45 -0.53 -13.03
C TYR A 115 14.17 0.01 -13.67
N TYR A 116 14.14 1.26 -14.12
CA TYR A 116 12.96 1.84 -14.77
C TYR A 116 12.62 1.16 -16.10
N TYR A 117 13.62 0.69 -16.84
CA TYR A 117 13.37 -0.12 -18.04
C TYR A 117 12.53 -1.36 -17.70
N PHE A 118 12.84 -2.05 -16.60
CA PHE A 118 12.07 -3.20 -16.12
C PHE A 118 10.69 -2.84 -15.53
N CYS A 119 10.46 -1.60 -15.19
CA CYS A 119 9.15 -1.14 -14.71
C CYS A 119 8.11 -1.00 -15.83
N GLN A 120 8.51 -0.97 -17.10
CA GLN A 120 7.58 -0.87 -18.24
C GLN A 120 6.74 -2.14 -18.37
N GLU A 121 5.43 -1.97 -18.62
CA GLU A 121 4.50 -3.11 -18.71
C GLU A 121 4.84 -4.07 -19.86
N VAL A 122 5.31 -3.54 -21.00
CA VAL A 122 5.76 -4.37 -22.14
C VAL A 122 6.94 -5.26 -21.76
N VAL A 123 7.89 -4.75 -20.96
CA VAL A 123 9.05 -5.52 -20.49
C VAL A 123 8.64 -6.54 -19.45
N LYS A 124 7.76 -6.17 -18.51
CA LYS A 124 7.17 -7.10 -17.54
C LYS A 124 6.45 -8.25 -18.24
N GLN A 125 5.67 -7.94 -19.28
CA GLN A 125 4.99 -8.98 -20.07
C GLN A 125 5.99 -9.92 -20.75
N ASN A 126 7.09 -9.39 -21.30
CA ASN A 126 8.15 -10.21 -21.88
C ASN A 126 8.78 -11.14 -20.83
N ILE A 127 9.05 -10.65 -19.63
CA ILE A 127 9.56 -11.47 -18.52
C ILE A 127 8.58 -12.58 -18.15
N ARG A 128 7.28 -12.27 -18.07
CA ARG A 128 6.23 -13.28 -17.81
C ARG A 128 6.18 -14.35 -18.91
N ASN A 129 6.34 -13.95 -20.16
CA ASN A 129 6.28 -14.86 -21.33
C ASN A 129 7.47 -15.83 -21.39
N VAL A 130 8.67 -15.43 -20.94
CA VAL A 130 9.86 -16.31 -20.91
C VAL A 130 9.96 -17.15 -19.65
N ALA A 131 9.13 -16.89 -18.65
CA ALA A 131 9.10 -17.67 -17.40
C ALA A 131 8.59 -19.08 -17.65
N VAL A 132 9.13 -20.04 -16.89
CA VAL A 132 8.80 -21.47 -17.00
C VAL A 132 7.98 -21.92 -15.81
N GLY A 133 6.96 -22.74 -16.05
CA GLY A 133 6.09 -23.33 -15.02
C GLY A 133 4.65 -22.80 -15.06
N ALA A 134 3.69 -23.69 -15.25
CA ALA A 134 2.27 -23.33 -15.40
C ALA A 134 1.62 -22.90 -14.08
N THR A 135 1.93 -23.58 -12.97
CA THR A 135 1.29 -23.30 -11.65
C THR A 135 2.07 -22.24 -10.85
N MET A 136 3.40 -22.27 -10.95
CA MET A 136 4.28 -21.32 -10.29
C MET A 136 5.35 -20.88 -11.28
N PRO A 137 5.13 -19.77 -12.00
CA PRO A 137 6.11 -19.25 -12.92
C PRO A 137 7.46 -19.05 -12.24
N SER A 138 8.55 -19.37 -12.91
CA SER A 138 9.90 -19.17 -12.41
C SER A 138 10.83 -18.68 -13.51
N ILE A 139 11.79 -17.86 -13.16
CA ILE A 139 12.85 -17.36 -14.03
C ILE A 139 14.20 -17.69 -13.40
N ASN A 140 15.17 -18.02 -14.22
CA ASN A 140 16.55 -18.28 -13.78
C ASN A 140 17.52 -17.25 -14.35
N THR A 141 18.78 -17.31 -13.92
CA THR A 141 19.83 -16.37 -14.37
C THR A 141 20.00 -16.37 -15.88
N LYS A 142 19.93 -17.54 -16.55
CA LYS A 142 20.07 -17.64 -18.00
C LYS A 142 18.91 -16.98 -18.74
N LEU A 143 17.67 -17.23 -18.32
CA LEU A 143 16.49 -16.63 -18.96
C LEU A 143 16.48 -15.11 -18.77
N LEU A 144 16.83 -14.62 -17.57
CA LEU A 144 16.89 -13.19 -17.31
C LEU A 144 18.03 -12.52 -18.09
N SER A 145 19.18 -13.19 -18.26
CA SER A 145 20.31 -12.66 -19.05
C SER A 145 20.03 -12.49 -20.54
N GLU A 146 19.09 -13.24 -21.10
CA GLU A 146 18.68 -13.16 -22.50
C GLU A 146 17.66 -12.03 -22.79
N ILE A 147 17.15 -11.35 -21.77
CA ILE A 147 16.24 -10.20 -21.96
C ILE A 147 17.01 -9.07 -22.64
N HIS A 148 16.46 -8.57 -23.75
CA HIS A 148 17.02 -7.43 -24.47
C HIS A 148 16.68 -6.12 -23.77
N ILE A 149 17.66 -5.23 -23.71
CA ILE A 149 17.54 -3.89 -23.15
C ILE A 149 17.96 -2.89 -24.20
N SER A 150 17.07 -1.95 -24.51
CA SER A 150 17.36 -0.82 -25.38
C SER A 150 17.67 0.42 -24.54
N PHE A 151 18.72 1.14 -24.87
CA PHE A 151 19.15 2.31 -24.12
C PHE A 151 19.88 3.36 -24.99
N PRO A 152 19.71 4.67 -24.67
CA PRO A 152 20.45 5.77 -25.27
C PRO A 152 21.86 5.89 -24.64
N PRO A 153 22.68 6.86 -25.07
CA PRO A 153 23.96 7.16 -24.42
C PRO A 153 23.83 7.46 -22.92
N LEU A 154 24.87 7.16 -22.14
CA LEU A 154 24.87 7.23 -20.68
C LEU A 154 24.39 8.57 -20.10
N PRO A 155 24.72 9.76 -20.64
CA PRO A 155 24.18 11.02 -20.15
C PRO A 155 22.65 11.11 -20.26
N THR A 156 22.07 10.58 -21.31
CA THR A 156 20.60 10.55 -21.51
C THR A 156 19.94 9.54 -20.58
N GLN A 157 20.53 8.36 -20.36
CA GLN A 157 20.08 7.41 -19.34
C GLN A 157 20.02 8.09 -17.96
N GLN A 158 21.07 8.83 -17.58
CA GLN A 158 21.13 9.53 -16.29
C GLN A 158 20.01 10.56 -16.16
N LYS A 159 19.73 11.34 -17.19
CA LYS A 159 18.65 12.33 -17.17
C LYS A 159 17.29 11.63 -17.04
N ILE A 160 17.01 10.58 -17.81
CA ILE A 160 15.77 9.79 -17.73
C ILE A 160 15.59 9.22 -16.31
N ALA A 161 16.64 8.59 -15.78
CA ALA A 161 16.61 8.02 -14.44
C ALA A 161 16.35 9.09 -13.37
N ASN A 162 16.98 10.26 -13.46
CA ASN A 162 16.78 11.36 -12.53
C ASN A 162 15.36 11.92 -12.57
N ILE A 163 14.77 12.08 -13.76
CA ILE A 163 13.38 12.52 -13.93
C ILE A 163 12.43 11.56 -13.20
N LEU A 164 12.51 10.27 -13.52
CA LEU A 164 11.61 9.26 -12.97
C LEU A 164 11.83 9.08 -11.46
N SER A 165 13.08 9.10 -11.00
CA SER A 165 13.39 8.97 -9.57
C SER A 165 12.95 10.17 -8.76
N SER A 166 13.00 11.39 -9.30
CA SER A 166 12.52 12.57 -8.58
C SER A 166 11.02 12.50 -8.28
N LEU A 167 10.22 11.91 -9.20
CA LEU A 167 8.80 11.65 -8.98
C LEU A 167 8.59 10.59 -7.89
N ASP A 168 9.34 9.47 -7.94
CA ASP A 168 9.26 8.43 -6.92
C ASP A 168 9.76 8.92 -5.55
N ASP A 169 10.82 9.72 -5.50
CA ASP A 169 11.32 10.32 -4.26
C ASP A 169 10.26 11.22 -3.61
N LYS A 170 9.57 12.03 -4.42
CA LYS A 170 8.50 12.89 -3.92
C LYS A 170 7.29 12.07 -3.42
N ILE A 171 6.94 10.99 -4.12
CA ILE A 171 5.90 10.04 -3.68
C ILE A 171 6.28 9.45 -2.31
N GLU A 172 7.51 8.99 -2.16
CA GLU A 172 7.97 8.38 -0.91
C GLU A 172 8.03 9.37 0.24
N VAL A 173 8.52 10.60 0.00
CA VAL A 173 8.51 11.68 1.00
C VAL A 173 7.09 11.99 1.46
N ASN A 174 6.14 12.11 0.53
CA ASN A 174 4.74 12.36 0.86
C ASN A 174 4.13 11.22 1.69
N ARG A 175 4.46 9.95 1.40
CA ARG A 175 4.04 8.80 2.20
C ARG A 175 4.53 8.89 3.63
N ARG A 176 5.83 9.15 3.84
CA ARG A 176 6.44 9.28 5.18
C ARG A 176 5.87 10.47 5.95
N ILE A 177 5.61 11.58 5.26
CA ILE A 177 4.94 12.72 5.88
C ILE A 177 3.54 12.31 6.36
N ASN A 178 2.77 11.58 5.57
CA ASN A 178 1.42 11.14 5.93
C ASN A 178 1.44 10.15 7.10
N GLU A 179 2.36 9.20 7.13
CA GLU A 179 2.53 8.29 8.26
C GLU A 179 2.84 9.04 9.56
N ASN A 180 3.72 10.04 9.51
CA ASN A 180 4.06 10.87 10.66
C ASN A 180 2.85 11.72 11.11
N LEU A 181 2.17 12.37 10.18
CA LEU A 181 0.98 13.18 10.47
C LEU A 181 -0.15 12.34 11.10
N GLU A 182 -0.38 11.14 10.56
CA GLU A 182 -1.37 10.21 11.12
C GLU A 182 -0.97 9.75 12.53
N ALA A 183 0.30 9.45 12.76
CA ALA A 183 0.81 9.09 14.08
C ALA A 183 0.64 10.24 15.10
N GLN A 184 0.85 11.49 14.70
CA GLN A 184 0.62 12.67 15.54
C GLN A 184 -0.87 12.80 15.91
N ALA A 185 -1.77 12.69 14.93
CA ALA A 185 -3.22 12.76 15.20
C ALA A 185 -3.70 11.58 16.05
N GLN A 186 -3.13 10.39 15.84
CA GLN A 186 -3.37 9.20 16.66
C GLN A 186 -2.93 9.40 18.12
N ALA A 187 -1.80 10.05 18.35
CA ALA A 187 -1.32 10.36 19.71
C ALA A 187 -2.26 11.35 20.42
N LEU A 188 -2.76 12.36 19.69
CA LEU A 188 -3.77 13.28 20.23
C LEU A 188 -5.08 12.54 20.55
N PHE A 189 -5.56 11.68 19.66
CA PHE A 189 -6.74 10.85 19.91
C PHE A 189 -6.55 10.00 21.18
N LYS A 190 -5.41 9.32 21.30
CA LYS A 190 -5.09 8.50 22.48
C LYS A 190 -5.09 9.35 23.75
N SER A 191 -4.42 10.49 23.76
CA SER A 191 -4.37 11.41 24.90
C SER A 191 -5.78 11.85 25.34
N TRP A 192 -6.68 12.16 24.40
CA TRP A 192 -8.01 12.67 24.72
C TRP A 192 -9.01 11.58 25.10
N PHE A 193 -9.06 10.46 24.39
CA PHE A 193 -10.15 9.48 24.44
C PHE A 193 -9.77 8.12 25.03
N VAL A 194 -8.50 7.90 25.32
CA VAL A 194 -7.98 6.69 25.96
C VAL A 194 -7.36 7.02 27.31
N ASP A 195 -6.46 8.01 27.35
CA ASP A 195 -5.74 8.41 28.55
C ASP A 195 -6.48 9.54 29.32
N PHE A 196 -7.47 10.19 28.69
CA PHE A 196 -8.31 11.26 29.22
C PHE A 196 -7.54 12.47 29.78
N GLU A 197 -6.34 12.74 29.23
CA GLU A 197 -5.41 13.77 29.75
C GLU A 197 -6.07 15.15 29.95
N PRO A 198 -6.85 15.71 28.98
CA PRO A 198 -7.50 17.01 29.16
C PRO A 198 -8.64 17.01 30.20
N PHE A 199 -9.05 15.85 30.70
CA PHE A 199 -10.21 15.67 31.55
C PHE A 199 -9.86 15.10 32.93
N LYS A 200 -8.56 14.91 33.25
CA LYS A 200 -8.09 14.25 34.49
C LYS A 200 -8.52 14.93 35.75
N ASP A 201 -8.67 16.26 35.74
CA ASP A 201 -9.11 17.05 36.93
C ASP A 201 -10.61 17.03 37.11
N GLY A 202 -11.38 16.40 36.19
CA GLY A 202 -12.82 16.26 36.24
C GLY A 202 -13.28 15.04 37.04
N GLU A 203 -14.61 14.94 37.24
CA GLU A 203 -15.22 13.75 37.83
C GLU A 203 -15.29 12.60 36.80
N PHE A 204 -15.09 11.38 37.28
CA PHE A 204 -15.23 10.16 36.50
C PHE A 204 -16.40 9.31 37.01
N VAL A 205 -17.03 8.59 36.10
CA VAL A 205 -18.13 7.66 36.35
C VAL A 205 -17.83 6.29 35.80
N GLU A 206 -18.36 5.25 36.41
CA GLU A 206 -18.22 3.87 35.94
C GLU A 206 -19.10 3.64 34.70
N SER A 207 -18.58 2.93 33.72
CA SER A 207 -19.27 2.52 32.49
C SER A 207 -18.92 1.10 32.08
N GLU A 208 -19.60 0.60 31.03
CA GLU A 208 -19.28 -0.71 30.41
C GLU A 208 -17.86 -0.78 29.83
N LEU A 209 -17.22 0.36 29.55
CA LEU A 209 -15.83 0.46 29.03
C LEU A 209 -14.83 0.87 30.14
N GLY A 210 -15.24 0.85 31.42
CA GLY A 210 -14.44 1.31 32.55
C GLY A 210 -14.79 2.72 32.97
N MET A 211 -13.86 3.38 33.68
CA MET A 211 -14.06 4.76 34.18
C MET A 211 -13.94 5.75 33.01
N ILE A 212 -14.98 6.57 32.84
CA ILE A 212 -15.04 7.60 31.80
C ILE A 212 -15.33 8.96 32.43
N PRO A 213 -14.95 10.09 31.80
CA PRO A 213 -15.29 11.42 32.30
C PRO A 213 -16.82 11.60 32.45
N LYS A 214 -17.23 12.26 33.52
CA LYS A 214 -18.64 12.56 33.77
C LYS A 214 -19.27 13.35 32.62
N GLY A 215 -20.46 12.93 32.21
CA GLY A 215 -21.16 13.50 31.05
C GLY A 215 -20.87 12.79 29.71
N TRP A 216 -19.87 11.90 29.66
CA TRP A 216 -19.67 11.02 28.53
C TRP A 216 -20.58 9.79 28.68
N ARG A 217 -20.83 9.10 27.57
CA ARG A 217 -21.62 7.86 27.58
C ARG A 217 -21.02 6.80 26.66
N VAL A 218 -21.36 5.56 26.94
CA VAL A 218 -21.16 4.45 26.03
C VAL A 218 -22.45 4.20 25.27
N ASP A 219 -22.40 4.16 23.94
CA ASP A 219 -23.59 3.99 23.13
C ASP A 219 -23.35 2.98 21.99
N MET A 220 -24.43 2.44 21.42
CA MET A 220 -24.32 1.59 20.24
C MET A 220 -23.96 2.41 19.01
N ALA A 221 -23.14 1.83 18.14
CA ALA A 221 -22.74 2.51 16.90
C ALA A 221 -23.94 2.98 16.05
N GLU A 222 -25.02 2.20 15.99
CA GLU A 222 -26.24 2.55 15.25
C GLU A 222 -27.02 3.72 15.84
N ASN A 223 -26.79 4.08 17.10
CA ASN A 223 -27.39 5.27 17.73
C ASN A 223 -26.59 6.55 17.45
N ILE A 224 -25.31 6.40 17.05
CA ILE A 224 -24.41 7.53 16.76
C ILE A 224 -24.35 7.79 15.25
N TYR A 225 -24.38 6.72 14.45
CA TYR A 225 -24.16 6.75 13.00
C TYR A 225 -25.30 6.07 12.25
N GLU A 226 -25.64 6.57 11.08
CA GLU A 226 -26.34 5.77 10.08
C GLU A 226 -25.36 4.79 9.46
N ILE A 227 -25.60 3.47 9.64
CA ILE A 227 -24.67 2.42 9.18
C ILE A 227 -25.31 1.60 8.08
N ASN A 228 -24.70 1.69 6.92
CA ASN A 228 -25.06 0.93 5.72
C ASN A 228 -23.99 -0.13 5.41
N ILE A 229 -24.40 -1.20 4.71
CA ILE A 229 -23.48 -2.26 4.23
C ILE A 229 -23.45 -2.21 2.70
N GLY A 230 -22.28 -2.42 2.15
CA GLY A 230 -22.09 -2.50 0.71
C GLY A 230 -22.79 -3.70 0.08
N LYS A 231 -22.84 -3.73 -1.25
CA LYS A 231 -23.43 -4.82 -2.02
C LYS A 231 -22.52 -5.22 -3.18
N THR A 232 -22.56 -6.50 -3.53
CA THR A 232 -21.88 -7.07 -4.68
C THR A 232 -22.91 -7.62 -5.65
N PRO A 233 -22.98 -7.16 -6.90
CA PRO A 233 -23.72 -7.84 -7.96
C PRO A 233 -23.25 -9.29 -8.14
N PRO A 234 -24.06 -10.19 -8.73
CA PRO A 234 -23.64 -11.57 -8.96
C PRO A 234 -22.33 -11.65 -9.75
N ARG A 235 -21.27 -12.16 -9.15
CA ARG A 235 -19.93 -12.21 -9.77
C ARG A 235 -19.85 -13.04 -11.06
N LYS A 236 -20.80 -13.95 -11.27
CA LYS A 236 -20.92 -14.72 -12.53
C LYS A 236 -21.38 -13.85 -13.70
N GLU A 237 -22.03 -12.74 -13.43
CA GLU A 237 -22.54 -11.79 -14.42
C GLU A 237 -21.51 -10.63 -14.58
N THR A 238 -20.42 -10.93 -15.26
CA THR A 238 -19.25 -10.03 -15.37
C THR A 238 -19.54 -8.68 -16.02
N HIS A 239 -20.61 -8.59 -16.80
CA HIS A 239 -21.04 -7.35 -17.48
C HIS A 239 -21.46 -6.20 -16.52
N TRP A 240 -21.70 -6.51 -15.24
CA TRP A 240 -21.96 -5.50 -14.20
C TRP A 240 -20.70 -4.77 -13.72
N PHE A 241 -19.54 -5.32 -14.04
CA PHE A 241 -18.24 -4.81 -13.59
C PHE A 241 -17.44 -4.23 -14.75
N SER A 242 -16.67 -3.19 -14.47
CA SER A 242 -15.77 -2.53 -15.42
C SER A 242 -14.40 -2.32 -14.77
N ASN A 243 -13.36 -2.34 -15.58
CA ASN A 243 -12.00 -1.95 -15.18
C ASN A 243 -11.71 -0.47 -15.52
N CYS A 244 -12.69 0.25 -16.10
CA CYS A 244 -12.56 1.64 -16.51
C CYS A 244 -13.46 2.52 -15.66
N GLU A 245 -12.94 3.67 -15.24
CA GLU A 245 -13.69 4.64 -14.45
C GLU A 245 -14.81 5.28 -15.30
N ASP A 246 -14.47 5.83 -16.47
CA ASP A 246 -15.35 6.54 -17.37
C ASP A 246 -16.65 7.03 -16.67
N ASP A 247 -17.80 6.52 -17.13
CA ASP A 247 -19.14 6.82 -16.59
C ASP A 247 -19.57 5.86 -15.45
N ASN A 248 -18.66 5.05 -14.93
CA ASN A 248 -18.92 4.02 -13.95
C ASN A 248 -18.72 4.50 -12.50
N VAL A 249 -19.26 3.76 -11.55
CA VAL A 249 -19.20 4.07 -10.12
C VAL A 249 -18.10 3.27 -9.46
N LYS A 250 -17.21 3.92 -8.72
CA LYS A 250 -16.17 3.26 -7.92
C LYS A 250 -16.77 2.25 -6.97
N TRP A 251 -16.28 1.01 -7.03
CA TRP A 251 -16.73 -0.08 -6.19
C TRP A 251 -15.56 -0.64 -5.38
N VAL A 252 -15.49 -0.20 -4.13
CA VAL A 252 -14.37 -0.46 -3.22
C VAL A 252 -14.48 -1.85 -2.61
N SER A 253 -13.42 -2.61 -2.70
CA SER A 253 -13.23 -3.93 -2.09
C SER A 253 -12.39 -3.87 -0.81
N ILE A 254 -12.32 -4.98 -0.05
CA ILE A 254 -11.39 -5.10 1.09
C ILE A 254 -9.93 -4.98 0.64
N SER A 255 -9.60 -5.44 -0.56
CA SER A 255 -8.26 -5.32 -1.14
C SER A 255 -7.87 -3.85 -1.29
N ASP A 256 -8.78 -3.04 -1.84
CA ASP A 256 -8.56 -1.60 -2.03
C ASP A 256 -8.35 -0.89 -0.69
N LEU A 257 -9.15 -1.22 0.36
CA LEU A 257 -8.92 -0.74 1.73
C LEU A 257 -7.57 -1.20 2.33
N GLY A 258 -6.99 -2.25 1.81
CA GLY A 258 -5.69 -2.76 2.26
C GLY A 258 -4.49 -2.02 1.68
N THR A 259 -4.69 -1.32 0.58
CA THR A 259 -3.64 -0.63 -0.18
C THR A 259 -3.78 0.89 -0.20
N CYS A 260 -4.94 1.42 0.19
CA CYS A 260 -5.14 2.86 0.34
C CYS A 260 -4.55 3.37 1.66
N GLY A 261 -4.34 4.66 1.76
CA GLY A 261 -4.00 5.33 3.02
C GLY A 261 -5.25 5.71 3.83
N THR A 262 -5.17 6.81 4.56
CA THR A 262 -6.28 7.36 5.38
C THR A 262 -7.51 7.65 4.53
N PHE A 263 -7.32 8.17 3.31
CA PHE A 263 -8.38 8.47 2.37
C PHE A 263 -8.36 7.50 1.18
N ILE A 264 -9.56 7.13 0.70
CA ILE A 264 -9.72 6.31 -0.49
C ILE A 264 -10.48 7.07 -1.57
N ASN A 265 -9.86 7.19 -2.74
CA ASN A 265 -10.44 7.87 -3.91
C ASN A 265 -10.40 7.02 -5.18
N ASN A 266 -9.87 5.80 -5.09
CA ASN A 266 -9.75 4.88 -6.22
C ASN A 266 -10.22 3.49 -5.84
N SER A 267 -10.53 2.67 -6.84
CA SER A 267 -10.89 1.27 -6.71
C SER A 267 -10.31 0.47 -7.87
N SER A 268 -10.07 -0.80 -7.65
CA SER A 268 -9.59 -1.72 -8.69
C SER A 268 -10.67 -2.11 -9.69
N GLU A 269 -11.95 -1.97 -9.31
CA GLU A 269 -13.11 -2.28 -10.14
C GLU A 269 -14.19 -1.19 -9.99
N TYR A 270 -15.03 -1.10 -10.99
CA TYR A 270 -16.15 -0.15 -11.06
C TYR A 270 -17.43 -0.90 -11.36
N LEU A 271 -18.58 -0.34 -10.97
CA LEU A 271 -19.90 -0.84 -11.36
C LEU A 271 -20.51 0.09 -12.41
N ILE A 272 -21.11 -0.51 -13.44
CA ILE A 272 -21.89 0.27 -14.41
C ILE A 272 -23.14 0.85 -13.73
N LYS A 273 -23.63 1.99 -14.21
CA LYS A 273 -24.79 2.70 -13.62
C LYS A 273 -26.04 1.82 -13.54
N ASP A 274 -26.24 0.94 -14.51
CA ASP A 274 -27.38 0.02 -14.52
C ASP A 274 -27.33 -0.98 -13.37
N ALA A 275 -26.13 -1.44 -12.95
CA ALA A 275 -25.96 -2.29 -11.79
C ALA A 275 -26.38 -1.60 -10.49
N ILE A 276 -26.08 -0.30 -10.36
CA ILE A 276 -26.47 0.51 -9.20
C ILE A 276 -28.00 0.50 -9.04
N SER A 277 -28.71 0.78 -10.13
CA SER A 277 -30.18 0.83 -10.16
C SER A 277 -30.78 -0.57 -9.98
N ARG A 278 -30.28 -1.57 -10.71
CA ARG A 278 -30.79 -2.95 -10.71
C ARG A 278 -30.73 -3.61 -9.35
N PHE A 279 -29.64 -3.41 -8.61
CA PHE A 279 -29.40 -4.06 -7.32
C PHE A 279 -29.68 -3.15 -6.12
N ASN A 280 -30.23 -1.95 -6.33
CA ASN A 280 -30.44 -0.95 -5.28
C ASN A 280 -29.17 -0.75 -4.44
N ILE A 281 -28.06 -0.44 -5.12
CA ILE A 281 -26.76 -0.20 -4.47
C ILE A 281 -26.72 1.26 -4.05
N ILE A 282 -26.41 1.50 -2.78
CA ILE A 282 -26.30 2.84 -2.24
C ILE A 282 -24.91 3.40 -2.58
N ILE A 283 -24.86 4.56 -3.20
CA ILE A 283 -23.65 5.37 -3.34
C ILE A 283 -23.54 6.21 -2.07
N VAL A 284 -22.42 6.09 -1.37
CA VAL A 284 -22.15 6.90 -0.18
C VAL A 284 -21.39 8.17 -0.55
N PRO A 285 -21.65 9.28 0.15
CA PRO A 285 -20.97 10.54 -0.12
C PRO A 285 -19.51 10.50 0.32
N LYS A 286 -18.74 11.44 -0.21
CA LYS A 286 -17.43 11.81 0.33
C LYS A 286 -17.51 12.00 1.84
N ASP A 287 -16.38 11.75 2.51
CA ASP A 287 -16.19 11.80 3.97
C ASP A 287 -16.91 10.70 4.77
N THR A 288 -17.59 9.74 4.12
CA THR A 288 -18.10 8.53 4.79
C THR A 288 -16.92 7.70 5.32
N VAL A 289 -16.98 7.24 6.58
CA VAL A 289 -15.97 6.36 7.15
C VAL A 289 -16.30 4.91 6.83
N LEU A 290 -15.33 4.18 6.29
CA LEU A 290 -15.44 2.80 5.80
C LEU A 290 -14.71 1.87 6.76
N LEU A 291 -15.33 0.72 7.08
CA LEU A 291 -14.77 -0.31 7.95
C LEU A 291 -14.94 -1.69 7.32
N SER A 292 -13.83 -2.40 7.09
CA SER A 292 -13.91 -3.82 6.72
C SER A 292 -14.27 -4.68 7.93
N PHE A 293 -15.24 -5.60 7.78
CA PHE A 293 -15.71 -6.43 8.88
C PHE A 293 -15.84 -7.92 8.55
N LYS A 294 -15.49 -8.32 7.33
CA LYS A 294 -15.38 -9.73 6.91
C LYS A 294 -13.97 -10.00 6.40
N LEU A 295 -13.51 -11.22 6.49
CA LEU A 295 -12.19 -11.72 6.08
C LEU A 295 -11.04 -11.00 6.82
N THR A 296 -10.79 -9.75 6.53
CA THR A 296 -9.84 -8.90 7.25
C THR A 296 -10.61 -7.81 7.96
N VAL A 297 -10.79 -7.94 9.27
CA VAL A 297 -11.54 -6.99 10.11
C VAL A 297 -10.64 -5.84 10.55
N GLY A 298 -11.19 -4.62 10.60
CA GLY A 298 -10.51 -3.46 11.20
C GLY A 298 -9.71 -2.58 10.24
N ARG A 299 -9.81 -2.79 8.91
CA ARG A 299 -9.30 -1.80 7.97
C ARG A 299 -10.26 -0.62 7.91
N VAL A 300 -9.76 0.57 8.21
CA VAL A 300 -10.56 1.80 8.22
C VAL A 300 -10.00 2.80 7.24
N SER A 301 -10.86 3.44 6.48
CA SER A 301 -10.50 4.53 5.57
C SER A 301 -11.67 5.52 5.43
N ILE A 302 -11.40 6.71 4.90
CA ILE A 302 -12.38 7.76 4.67
C ILE A 302 -12.59 7.89 3.15
N ALA A 303 -13.83 7.87 2.68
CA ALA A 303 -14.14 8.10 1.27
C ALA A 303 -13.74 9.53 0.85
N ASP A 304 -12.89 9.69 -0.16
CA ASP A 304 -12.50 11.00 -0.71
C ASP A 304 -13.37 11.44 -1.90
N CYS A 305 -14.29 10.61 -2.32
CA CYS A 305 -15.27 10.87 -3.35
C CYS A 305 -16.55 10.05 -3.11
N ASN A 306 -17.58 10.30 -3.91
CA ASN A 306 -18.75 9.44 -3.94
C ASN A 306 -18.37 8.06 -4.48
N LEU A 307 -18.71 7.00 -3.75
CA LEU A 307 -18.35 5.63 -4.11
C LEU A 307 -19.37 4.62 -3.55
N THR A 308 -19.22 3.37 -3.94
CA THR A 308 -19.90 2.25 -3.29
C THR A 308 -18.89 1.18 -2.87
N THR A 309 -19.34 0.17 -2.13
CA THR A 309 -18.45 -0.85 -1.55
C THR A 309 -19.05 -2.23 -1.70
N ASN A 310 -18.23 -3.27 -1.57
CA ASN A 310 -18.70 -4.64 -1.47
C ASN A 310 -19.38 -4.91 -0.10
N GLU A 311 -20.02 -6.08 0.03
CA GLU A 311 -20.77 -6.51 1.22
C GLU A 311 -19.91 -6.84 2.45
N ALA A 312 -18.61 -6.66 2.37
CA ALA A 312 -17.69 -6.88 3.48
C ALA A 312 -17.25 -5.58 4.17
N ILE A 313 -17.78 -4.45 3.70
CA ILE A 313 -17.46 -3.11 4.21
C ILE A 313 -18.74 -2.46 4.78
N ALA A 314 -18.65 -2.05 6.03
CA ALA A 314 -19.62 -1.19 6.68
C ALA A 314 -19.27 0.29 6.42
N ARG A 315 -20.28 1.09 6.20
CA ARG A 315 -20.19 2.50 5.83
C ARG A 315 -20.89 3.31 6.90
N PHE A 316 -20.10 4.12 7.59
CA PHE A 316 -20.57 4.99 8.69
C PHE A 316 -20.81 6.39 8.13
N LEU A 317 -22.06 6.73 7.92
CA LEU A 317 -22.46 8.09 7.52
C LEU A 317 -22.42 8.97 8.75
N LEU A 318 -21.75 10.10 8.62
CA LEU A 318 -21.50 11.00 9.75
C LEU A 318 -22.71 11.90 9.99
N PRO A 319 -23.14 12.12 11.27
CA PRO A 319 -24.16 13.11 11.58
C PRO A 319 -23.73 14.53 11.18
N LYS A 320 -22.44 14.84 11.37
CA LYS A 320 -21.80 16.11 11.03
C LYS A 320 -20.38 15.82 10.56
N ILE A 321 -19.82 16.70 9.73
CA ILE A 321 -18.47 16.55 9.20
C ILE A 321 -17.38 16.57 10.27
N GLU A 322 -17.61 17.27 11.37
CA GLU A 322 -16.71 17.39 12.51
C GLU A 322 -16.47 16.04 13.22
N TYR A 323 -17.32 15.03 12.96
CA TYR A 323 -17.17 13.69 13.53
C TYR A 323 -16.15 12.83 12.77
N ARG A 324 -15.69 13.26 11.61
CA ARG A 324 -14.89 12.44 10.67
C ARG A 324 -13.63 11.86 11.32
N GLU A 325 -12.77 12.70 11.87
CA GLU A 325 -11.48 12.30 12.42
C GLU A 325 -11.67 11.49 13.72
N PHE A 326 -12.62 11.89 14.56
CA PHE A 326 -12.99 11.13 15.74
C PHE A 326 -13.49 9.73 15.37
N SER A 327 -14.41 9.63 14.40
CA SER A 327 -14.96 8.35 13.94
C SER A 327 -13.90 7.45 13.32
N TYR A 328 -13.00 8.03 12.50
CA TYR A 328 -11.88 7.31 11.92
C TYR A 328 -11.02 6.64 12.99
N PHE A 329 -10.57 7.39 14.00
CA PHE A 329 -9.73 6.83 15.05
C PHE A 329 -10.51 5.94 16.03
N THR A 330 -11.76 6.23 16.31
CA THR A 330 -12.62 5.37 17.13
C THR A 330 -12.71 3.98 16.51
N LEU A 331 -12.97 3.90 15.21
CA LEU A 331 -13.04 2.62 14.50
C LEU A 331 -11.66 1.98 14.34
N LYS A 332 -10.62 2.76 14.07
CA LYS A 332 -9.25 2.24 13.89
C LYS A 332 -8.65 1.63 15.15
N ASN A 333 -9.01 2.16 16.32
CA ASN A 333 -8.53 1.69 17.63
C ASN A 333 -9.48 0.72 18.33
N TYR A 334 -10.59 0.38 17.71
CA TYR A 334 -11.55 -0.54 18.32
C TYR A 334 -10.96 -1.96 18.46
N ASP A 335 -11.18 -2.57 19.62
CA ASP A 335 -10.75 -3.96 19.87
C ASP A 335 -11.74 -4.96 19.25
N TYR A 336 -11.51 -5.28 18.00
CA TYR A 336 -12.35 -6.21 17.23
C TYR A 336 -12.28 -7.66 17.72
N SER A 337 -11.30 -8.03 18.56
CA SER A 337 -11.20 -9.37 19.13
C SER A 337 -12.37 -9.70 20.03
N LYS A 338 -13.03 -8.69 20.60
CA LYS A 338 -14.21 -8.82 21.46
C LYS A 338 -15.52 -9.03 20.70
N LEU A 339 -15.53 -8.90 19.37
CA LEU A 339 -16.76 -8.99 18.57
C LEU A 339 -17.15 -10.41 18.17
N GLY A 340 -16.42 -11.43 18.56
CA GLY A 340 -16.67 -12.80 18.14
C GLY A 340 -17.29 -13.69 19.20
N SER A 341 -18.17 -14.62 18.78
CA SER A 341 -18.59 -15.74 19.62
C SER A 341 -17.44 -16.77 19.70
N THR A 342 -17.34 -17.44 20.84
CA THR A 342 -16.33 -18.39 21.30
C THR A 342 -16.18 -19.70 20.48
N SER A 343 -16.58 -19.76 19.22
CA SER A 343 -16.39 -20.94 18.38
C SER A 343 -15.11 -20.84 17.54
N SER A 344 -14.33 -21.89 17.54
CA SER A 344 -12.98 -22.07 17.00
C SER A 344 -12.83 -22.02 15.47
N ILE A 345 -13.78 -21.45 14.75
CA ILE A 345 -13.74 -21.21 13.31
C ILE A 345 -13.97 -19.73 13.09
N ALA A 346 -13.05 -19.08 12.39
CA ALA A 346 -12.96 -17.65 12.05
C ALA A 346 -14.23 -16.84 12.37
N THR A 347 -14.14 -15.95 13.33
CA THR A 347 -15.23 -15.14 13.90
C THR A 347 -15.99 -14.43 12.77
N ALA A 348 -17.15 -14.93 12.40
CA ALA A 348 -17.98 -14.30 11.37
C ALA A 348 -18.65 -13.06 11.95
N VAL A 349 -17.97 -11.92 11.92
CA VAL A 349 -18.56 -10.62 12.23
C VAL A 349 -19.62 -10.32 11.18
N ASN A 350 -20.84 -10.00 11.60
CA ASN A 350 -21.95 -9.64 10.71
C ASN A 350 -22.40 -8.19 10.94
N SER A 351 -23.25 -7.69 10.07
CA SER A 351 -23.72 -6.30 10.11
C SER A 351 -24.45 -5.95 11.40
N LYS A 352 -25.16 -6.90 12.03
CA LYS A 352 -25.86 -6.66 13.31
C LYS A 352 -24.86 -6.44 14.45
N ILE A 353 -23.74 -7.19 14.44
CA ILE A 353 -22.66 -7.04 15.42
C ILE A 353 -22.02 -5.66 15.27
N ILE A 354 -21.71 -5.23 14.04
CA ILE A 354 -21.13 -3.91 13.77
C ILE A 354 -22.06 -2.78 14.25
N LYS A 355 -23.35 -2.86 14.00
CA LYS A 355 -24.35 -1.88 14.46
C LYS A 355 -24.41 -1.77 15.97
N LYS A 356 -24.22 -2.88 16.68
CA LYS A 356 -24.26 -2.98 18.15
C LYS A 356 -22.90 -2.76 18.84
N MET A 357 -21.85 -2.39 18.11
CA MET A 357 -20.57 -2.04 18.71
C MET A 357 -20.76 -0.96 19.77
N LYS A 358 -20.18 -1.18 20.95
CA LYS A 358 -20.18 -0.20 22.05
C LYS A 358 -19.06 0.79 21.83
N LEU A 359 -19.42 2.05 21.60
CA LEU A 359 -18.49 3.14 21.33
C LEU A 359 -18.58 4.18 22.43
N LEU A 360 -17.44 4.74 22.80
CA LEU A 360 -17.39 5.90 23.70
C LEU A 360 -17.86 7.14 22.94
N PHE A 361 -18.84 7.85 23.51
CA PHE A 361 -19.35 9.11 22.98
C PHE A 361 -19.11 10.25 23.97
N PRO A 362 -18.14 11.14 23.71
CA PRO A 362 -17.74 12.18 24.65
C PRO A 362 -18.65 13.42 24.64
N GLY A 363 -19.62 13.44 23.73
CA GLY A 363 -20.46 14.61 23.47
C GLY A 363 -19.95 15.45 22.30
N GLU A 364 -20.86 16.21 21.70
CA GLU A 364 -20.59 16.97 20.46
C GLU A 364 -19.48 18.01 20.64
N ASP A 365 -19.52 18.79 21.72
CA ASP A 365 -18.55 19.86 21.96
C ASP A 365 -17.10 19.35 22.04
N VAL A 366 -16.89 18.16 22.63
CA VAL A 366 -15.57 17.55 22.75
C VAL A 366 -15.10 17.05 21.39
N ILE A 367 -15.99 16.44 20.59
CA ILE A 367 -15.70 16.00 19.23
C ILE A 367 -15.31 17.18 18.35
N CYS A 368 -16.05 18.29 18.41
CA CYS A 368 -15.76 19.51 17.64
C CYS A 368 -14.39 20.10 18.02
N LYS A 369 -14.07 20.19 19.30
CA LYS A 369 -12.74 20.67 19.77
C LYS A 369 -11.60 19.75 19.30
N PHE A 370 -11.81 18.45 19.34
CA PHE A 370 -10.83 17.50 18.82
C PHE A 370 -10.66 17.67 17.29
N ASN A 371 -11.76 17.80 16.54
CA ASN A 371 -11.70 18.07 15.11
C ASN A 371 -10.90 19.35 14.80
N GLU A 372 -11.14 20.45 15.54
CA GLU A 372 -10.37 21.69 15.38
C GLU A 372 -8.86 21.47 15.54
N SER A 373 -8.46 20.57 16.43
CA SER A 373 -7.05 20.25 16.69
C SER A 373 -6.39 19.42 15.60
N VAL A 374 -7.15 18.58 14.87
CA VAL A 374 -6.58 17.59 13.93
C VAL A 374 -7.01 17.78 12.47
N LYS A 375 -8.04 18.58 12.16
CA LYS A 375 -8.57 18.76 10.79
C LYS A 375 -7.50 19.15 9.79
N PHE A 376 -6.58 20.05 10.13
CA PHE A 376 -5.51 20.50 9.24
C PHE A 376 -4.50 19.38 8.95
N ILE A 377 -4.28 18.48 9.92
CA ILE A 377 -3.46 17.28 9.74
C ILE A 377 -4.10 16.39 8.68
N PHE A 378 -5.40 16.10 8.80
CA PHE A 378 -6.13 15.27 7.84
C PHE A 378 -6.24 15.92 6.47
N GLU A 379 -6.46 17.22 6.38
CA GLU A 379 -6.43 17.95 5.10
C GLU A 379 -5.05 17.85 4.43
N LYS A 380 -3.96 17.95 5.20
CA LYS A 380 -2.61 17.77 4.66
C LYS A 380 -2.37 16.34 4.19
N ILE A 381 -2.82 15.34 4.94
CA ILE A 381 -2.75 13.92 4.53
C ILE A 381 -3.51 13.72 3.21
N ARG A 382 -4.74 14.24 3.10
CA ARG A 382 -5.56 14.16 1.89
C ARG A 382 -4.84 14.75 0.68
N ASN A 383 -4.34 15.99 0.82
CA ASN A 383 -3.63 16.68 -0.26
C ASN A 383 -2.37 15.91 -0.70
N ASN A 384 -1.59 15.39 0.24
CA ASN A 384 -0.42 14.58 -0.07
C ASN A 384 -0.81 13.27 -0.78
N GLN A 385 -1.91 12.60 -0.39
CA GLN A 385 -2.39 11.39 -1.07
C GLN A 385 -2.85 11.67 -2.50
N GLN A 386 -3.51 12.80 -2.74
CA GLN A 386 -3.89 13.23 -4.08
C GLN A 386 -2.65 13.58 -4.92
N GLU A 387 -1.64 14.23 -4.34
CA GLU A 387 -0.36 14.49 -5.00
C GLU A 387 0.37 13.19 -5.35
N ILE A 388 0.42 12.22 -4.44
CA ILE A 388 0.98 10.87 -4.68
C ILE A 388 0.32 10.23 -5.90
N THR A 389 -1.02 10.25 -5.96
CA THR A 389 -1.77 9.68 -7.09
C THR A 389 -1.41 10.38 -8.41
N ARG A 390 -1.35 11.71 -8.40
CA ARG A 390 -0.98 12.51 -9.59
C ARG A 390 0.45 12.23 -10.05
N LEU A 391 1.41 12.19 -9.11
CA LEU A 391 2.81 11.92 -9.42
C LEU A 391 3.01 10.49 -9.96
N ALA A 392 2.32 9.50 -9.41
CA ALA A 392 2.35 8.14 -9.90
C ALA A 392 1.79 8.04 -11.34
N SER A 393 0.65 8.67 -11.60
CA SER A 393 0.08 8.73 -12.96
C SER A 393 1.00 9.44 -13.95
N LEU A 394 1.63 10.54 -13.55
CA LEU A 394 2.61 11.26 -14.37
C LEU A 394 3.83 10.39 -14.69
N ARG A 395 4.40 9.74 -13.68
CA ARG A 395 5.51 8.80 -13.86
C ARG A 395 5.15 7.68 -14.83
N ASP A 396 4.00 7.05 -14.64
CA ASP A 396 3.55 5.90 -15.45
C ASP A 396 3.26 6.30 -16.90
N THR A 397 2.84 7.56 -17.12
CA THR A 397 2.65 8.12 -18.46
C THR A 397 3.99 8.49 -19.13
N LEU A 398 4.92 9.06 -18.37
CA LEU A 398 6.24 9.48 -18.88
C LEU A 398 7.18 8.29 -19.13
N LEU A 399 7.09 7.26 -18.31
CA LEU A 399 7.99 6.11 -18.36
C LEU A 399 8.12 5.51 -19.78
N PRO A 400 7.06 5.03 -20.44
CA PRO A 400 7.20 4.45 -21.77
C PRO A 400 7.69 5.46 -22.81
N LYS A 401 7.31 6.73 -22.73
CA LYS A 401 7.67 7.77 -23.67
C LYS A 401 9.15 8.17 -23.60
N LEU A 402 9.68 8.23 -22.38
CA LEU A 402 11.10 8.49 -22.14
C LEU A 402 11.95 7.27 -22.53
N MET A 403 11.45 6.06 -22.27
CA MET A 403 12.14 4.81 -22.58
C MET A 403 12.12 4.43 -24.08
N SER A 404 11.21 5.03 -24.85
CA SER A 404 11.17 4.87 -26.32
C SER A 404 11.85 6.02 -27.07
N GLY A 405 12.20 7.11 -26.38
CA GLY A 405 12.68 8.34 -27.02
C GLY A 405 11.57 9.15 -27.72
N GLU A 406 10.28 8.83 -27.52
CA GLU A 406 9.15 9.62 -28.04
C GLU A 406 9.15 11.05 -27.46
N VAL A 407 9.55 11.18 -26.21
CA VAL A 407 9.73 12.47 -25.53
C VAL A 407 11.21 12.72 -25.32
N ASP A 408 11.72 13.85 -25.83
CA ASP A 408 13.10 14.28 -25.55
C ASP A 408 13.21 14.64 -24.06
N VAL A 409 14.19 14.03 -23.42
CA VAL A 409 14.46 14.26 -21.99
C VAL A 409 14.76 15.73 -21.67
N ASN A 410 15.24 16.50 -22.66
CA ASN A 410 15.54 17.94 -22.49
C ASN A 410 14.28 18.82 -22.48
N ASP A 411 13.15 18.32 -22.97
CA ASP A 411 11.87 19.02 -23.01
C ASP A 411 11.08 18.86 -21.70
N VAL A 412 11.45 17.89 -20.85
CA VAL A 412 10.78 17.66 -19.57
C VAL A 412 11.30 18.62 -18.51
N LYS A 413 10.43 19.53 -18.07
CA LYS A 413 10.69 20.44 -16.93
C LYS A 413 10.00 19.87 -15.69
N ILE A 414 10.76 19.52 -14.66
CA ILE A 414 10.27 19.07 -13.35
C ILE A 414 10.52 20.15 -12.31
#